data_6f9e3609b8bfffbcfa374ebd8a15f4a9
#
_entry.id   6f9e3609b8bfffbcfa374ebd8a15f4a9
#
_cell.length_a   1.000
_cell.length_b   1.000
_cell.length_c   1.000
_cell.angle_alpha   90.00
_cell.angle_beta   90.00
_cell.angle_gamma   90.00
#
_symmetry.space_group_name_H-M   'P 1'
#
loop_
_entity.id
_entity.type
_entity.pdbx_description
1 polymer ?
#
loop_
_entity_poly.entity_id
_entity_poly.type
_entity_poly.pdbx_seq_one_letter_code
_entity_poly.pdbx_strand_id
1 'polypeptide(L)'
;DKKILEDIFDIKIKSFSFHNTNAFTLNCKKTQYGGLINVYSDFFIKQMKYCSDSNGYWRYERMMNVIKESQSEHLHLLTHPEWWTEDVMSPWEKIQRCCHGRADANLRYYQELLKSLNNKNIDWE
;
A
#
# COMPACT_ATOMS: atom_id res chain seq x y z
N ASP A 1 -2.93 -17.60 8.73
CA ASP A 1 -2.16 -16.63 7.94
C ASP A 1 -1.00 -16.01 8.72
N LYS A 2 -1.20 -15.52 9.98
CA LYS A 2 -0.12 -14.97 10.82
C LYS A 2 1.05 -15.94 10.94
N LYS A 3 0.79 -17.19 11.34
CA LYS A 3 1.83 -18.23 11.55
C LYS A 3 2.63 -18.48 10.27
N ILE A 4 1.95 -18.57 9.13
CA ILE A 4 2.61 -18.77 7.82
C ILE A 4 3.60 -17.64 7.52
N LEU A 5 3.19 -16.39 7.74
CA LEU A 5 4.07 -15.24 7.51
C LEU A 5 5.23 -15.21 8.52
N GLU A 6 4.98 -15.54 9.78
CA GLU A 6 6.02 -15.64 10.80
C GLU A 6 7.06 -16.72 10.44
N ASP A 7 6.60 -17.88 9.93
CA ASP A 7 7.48 -18.98 9.53
C ASP A 7 8.28 -18.67 8.25
N ILE A 8 7.66 -17.96 7.27
CA ILE A 8 8.35 -17.60 6.01
C ILE A 8 9.43 -16.54 6.23
N PHE A 9 9.14 -15.53 7.05
CA PHE A 9 10.01 -14.35 7.20
C PHE A 9 10.87 -14.38 8.48
N ASP A 10 10.76 -15.41 9.29
CA ASP A 10 11.44 -15.54 10.60
C ASP A 10 11.25 -14.29 11.47
N ILE A 11 10.01 -13.82 11.56
CA ILE A 11 9.62 -12.63 12.32
C ILE A 11 8.44 -12.92 13.24
N LYS A 12 8.25 -12.08 14.25
CA LYS A 12 7.04 -12.10 15.09
C LYS A 12 6.12 -10.95 14.72
N ILE A 13 4.94 -11.27 14.20
CA ILE A 13 3.92 -10.27 13.85
C ILE A 13 3.19 -9.83 15.10
N LYS A 14 3.20 -8.52 15.37
CA LYS A 14 2.59 -7.91 16.55
C LYS A 14 1.34 -7.08 16.23
N SER A 15 1.23 -6.58 15.02
CA SER A 15 0.16 -5.67 14.61
C SER A 15 -0.35 -5.99 13.20
N PHE A 16 -1.49 -5.42 12.86
CA PHE A 16 -2.07 -5.50 11.54
C PHE A 16 -2.81 -4.21 11.18
N SER A 17 -3.00 -3.99 9.87
CA SER A 17 -3.89 -3.00 9.31
C SER A 17 -4.89 -3.65 8.36
N PHE A 18 -6.04 -3.00 8.15
CA PHE A 18 -6.98 -3.43 7.12
C PHE A 18 -6.55 -2.89 5.76
N HIS A 19 -6.53 -3.75 4.75
CA HIS A 19 -6.35 -3.38 3.36
C HIS A 19 -7.73 -3.25 2.67
N ASN A 20 -7.91 -2.22 1.85
CA ASN A 20 -9.18 -1.94 1.18
C ASN A 20 -10.37 -1.88 2.16
N THR A 21 -10.31 -0.91 3.05
CA THR A 21 -11.31 -0.75 4.11
C THR A 21 -12.73 -0.55 3.56
N ASN A 22 -13.69 -1.19 4.21
CA ASN A 22 -15.12 -1.03 3.98
C ASN A 22 -15.85 -0.63 5.29
N ALA A 23 -17.15 -0.43 5.25
CA ALA A 23 -17.92 0.00 6.40
C ALA A 23 -17.77 -0.96 7.62
N PHE A 24 -17.66 -2.27 7.38
CA PHE A 24 -17.45 -3.24 8.45
C PHE A 24 -16.07 -3.07 9.09
N THR A 25 -15.00 -3.07 8.29
CA THR A 25 -13.63 -2.96 8.81
C THR A 25 -13.36 -1.61 9.46
N LEU A 26 -13.98 -0.53 8.96
CA LEU A 26 -13.91 0.80 9.57
C LEU A 26 -14.59 0.87 10.95
N ASN A 27 -15.55 -0.03 11.22
CA ASN A 27 -16.19 -0.16 12.53
C ASN A 27 -15.43 -1.08 13.51
N CYS A 28 -14.36 -1.74 13.06
CA CYS A 28 -13.50 -2.56 13.92
C CYS A 28 -12.55 -1.66 14.74
N LYS A 29 -13.04 -1.10 15.84
CA LYS A 29 -12.34 -0.09 16.66
C LYS A 29 -11.60 -0.64 17.89
N LYS A 30 -11.74 -1.93 18.20
CA LYS A 30 -11.02 -2.53 19.34
C LYS A 30 -9.50 -2.48 19.10
N THR A 31 -8.76 -2.34 20.18
CA THR A 31 -7.30 -2.26 20.16
C THR A 31 -6.63 -3.55 19.67
N GLN A 32 -7.30 -4.70 19.86
CA GLN A 32 -6.77 -6.00 19.47
C GLN A 32 -7.84 -6.90 18.87
N TYR A 33 -7.40 -7.70 17.88
CA TYR A 33 -8.15 -8.82 17.30
C TYR A 33 -7.17 -9.98 17.08
N GLY A 34 -7.59 -11.20 17.49
CA GLY A 34 -6.76 -12.40 17.30
C GLY A 34 -5.36 -12.31 17.92
N GLY A 35 -5.19 -11.57 19.01
CA GLY A 35 -3.90 -11.36 19.67
C GLY A 35 -2.96 -10.39 18.94
N LEU A 36 -3.44 -9.70 17.92
CA LEU A 36 -2.68 -8.67 17.18
C LEU A 36 -3.23 -7.27 17.47
N ILE A 37 -2.34 -6.30 17.52
CA ILE A 37 -2.69 -4.89 17.69
C ILE A 37 -3.31 -4.37 16.38
N ASN A 38 -4.50 -3.77 16.49
CA ASN A 38 -5.17 -3.09 15.39
C ASN A 38 -4.69 -1.64 15.33
N VAL A 39 -3.91 -1.29 14.30
CA VAL A 39 -3.38 0.07 14.13
C VAL A 39 -4.45 1.10 13.73
N TYR A 40 -5.65 0.65 13.34
CA TYR A 40 -6.82 1.49 13.08
C TYR A 40 -7.80 1.58 14.26
N SER A 41 -7.38 1.12 15.45
CA SER A 41 -8.21 1.28 16.66
C SER A 41 -8.36 2.74 17.05
N ASP A 42 -9.42 3.02 17.83
CA ASP A 42 -9.67 4.36 18.37
C ASP A 42 -8.49 4.91 19.19
N PHE A 43 -7.72 4.03 19.82
CA PHE A 43 -6.51 4.43 20.55
C PHE A 43 -5.53 5.16 19.62
N PHE A 44 -5.11 4.52 18.53
CA PHE A 44 -4.12 5.12 17.60
C PHE A 44 -4.69 6.33 16.86
N ILE A 45 -5.96 6.27 16.43
CA ILE A 45 -6.61 7.40 15.73
C ILE A 45 -6.65 8.66 16.63
N LYS A 46 -6.86 8.49 17.94
CA LYS A 46 -6.95 9.62 18.87
C LYS A 46 -5.59 10.12 19.39
N GLN A 47 -4.59 9.23 19.44
CA GLN A 47 -3.29 9.53 20.06
C GLN A 47 -2.22 9.92 19.05
N MET A 48 -2.42 9.62 17.76
CA MET A 48 -1.42 9.86 16.73
C MET A 48 -1.94 10.82 15.66
N LYS A 49 -1.08 11.70 15.18
CA LYS A 49 -1.37 12.47 13.98
C LYS A 49 -1.37 11.51 12.77
N TYR A 50 -2.47 11.50 12.01
CA TYR A 50 -2.61 10.63 10.84
C TYR A 50 -2.26 11.37 9.56
N CYS A 51 -1.49 10.71 8.69
CA CYS A 51 -1.11 11.22 7.38
C CYS A 51 -1.16 10.08 6.35
N SER A 52 -1.71 10.32 5.18
CA SER A 52 -1.89 9.28 4.16
C SER A 52 -1.80 9.84 2.74
N ASP A 53 -1.16 9.05 1.85
CA ASP A 53 -1.09 9.26 0.41
C ASP A 53 -2.13 8.46 -0.39
N SER A 54 -3.22 8.06 0.25
CA SER A 54 -4.29 7.27 -0.38
C SER A 54 -4.80 7.92 -1.68
N ASN A 55 -4.97 7.09 -2.73
CA ASN A 55 -5.35 7.49 -4.08
C ASN A 55 -4.34 8.43 -4.79
N GLY A 56 -3.08 8.33 -4.44
CA GLY A 56 -1.99 9.03 -5.13
C GLY A 56 -1.79 10.49 -4.72
N TYR A 57 -2.47 10.97 -3.67
CA TYR A 57 -2.30 12.32 -3.16
C TYR A 57 -2.50 12.41 -1.64
N TRP A 58 -1.88 13.42 -1.03
CA TRP A 58 -2.02 13.72 0.40
C TRP A 58 -3.37 14.39 0.65
N ARG A 59 -4.31 13.69 1.25
CA ARG A 59 -5.71 14.17 1.38
C ARG A 59 -5.90 15.34 2.32
N TYR A 60 -5.17 15.36 3.43
CA TYR A 60 -5.37 16.34 4.50
C TYR A 60 -4.17 17.24 4.64
N GLU A 61 -3.00 16.65 4.81
CA GLU A 61 -1.73 17.34 4.97
C GLU A 61 -0.63 16.55 4.25
N ARG A 62 0.34 17.27 3.70
CA ARG A 62 1.53 16.64 3.14
C ARG A 62 2.40 16.10 4.27
N MET A 63 2.96 14.92 4.10
CA MET A 63 3.86 14.29 5.09
C MET A 63 4.95 15.24 5.56
N MET A 64 5.60 15.97 4.65
CA MET A 64 6.67 16.92 4.98
C MET A 64 6.20 18.06 5.86
N ASN A 65 4.96 18.55 5.68
CA ASN A 65 4.38 19.56 6.56
C ASN A 65 4.12 18.98 7.95
N VAL A 66 3.53 17.79 8.00
CA VAL A 66 3.29 17.09 9.28
C VAL A 66 4.58 16.89 10.06
N ILE A 67 5.66 16.44 9.40
CA ILE A 67 6.97 16.23 10.06
C ILE A 67 7.56 17.55 10.57
N LYS A 68 7.42 18.65 9.80
CA LYS A 68 8.00 19.95 10.17
C LYS A 68 7.20 20.72 11.21
N GLU A 69 5.88 20.61 11.15
CA GLU A 69 4.96 21.48 11.89
C GLU A 69 4.28 20.76 13.06
N SER A 70 4.29 19.41 13.05
CA SER A 70 3.62 18.64 14.09
C SER A 70 4.38 18.71 15.40
N GLN A 71 3.67 19.09 16.45
CA GLN A 71 4.12 18.95 17.85
C GLN A 71 3.83 17.55 18.41
N SER A 72 3.27 16.65 17.59
CA SER A 72 2.95 15.29 18.00
C SER A 72 4.20 14.43 18.05
N GLU A 73 4.44 13.77 19.16
CA GLU A 73 5.56 12.82 19.32
C GLU A 73 5.37 11.56 18.49
N HIS A 74 4.13 11.28 18.02
CA HIS A 74 3.78 10.06 17.32
C HIS A 74 3.03 10.35 16.04
N LEU A 75 3.46 9.72 14.95
CA LEU A 75 2.86 9.83 13.63
C LEU A 75 2.39 8.44 13.14
N HIS A 76 1.12 8.37 12.73
CA HIS A 76 0.59 7.22 12.00
C HIS A 76 0.60 7.54 10.51
N LEU A 77 1.58 7.00 9.81
CA LEU A 77 1.79 7.24 8.39
C LEU A 77 1.34 6.01 7.57
N LEU A 78 0.45 6.25 6.61
CA LEU A 78 0.09 5.28 5.57
C LEU A 78 0.64 5.75 4.23
N THR A 79 1.48 4.92 3.63
CA THR A 79 2.03 5.18 2.29
C THR A 79 1.84 3.97 1.38
N HIS A 80 1.77 4.22 0.09
CA HIS A 80 1.62 3.21 -0.93
C HIS A 80 2.76 3.35 -1.95
N PRO A 81 3.63 2.33 -2.09
CA PRO A 81 4.79 2.40 -2.99
C PRO A 81 4.45 2.71 -4.44
N GLU A 82 3.27 2.33 -4.91
CA GLU A 82 2.81 2.64 -6.27
C GLU A 82 2.69 4.15 -6.55
N TRP A 83 2.57 4.97 -5.52
CA TRP A 83 2.50 6.43 -5.64
C TRP A 83 3.87 7.13 -5.55
N TRP A 84 4.92 6.38 -5.23
CA TRP A 84 6.27 6.94 -5.16
C TRP A 84 6.83 7.09 -6.56
N THR A 85 7.21 8.29 -6.91
CA THR A 85 7.78 8.63 -8.22
C THR A 85 8.97 9.56 -8.02
N GLU A 86 9.98 9.39 -8.86
CA GLU A 86 11.17 10.24 -8.89
C GLU A 86 10.78 11.67 -9.30
N ASP A 87 9.95 11.75 -10.34
CA ASP A 87 9.41 13.02 -10.83
C ASP A 87 8.10 13.41 -10.12
N VAL A 88 7.84 14.72 -10.09
CA VAL A 88 6.58 15.25 -9.58
C VAL A 88 5.47 14.93 -10.58
N MET A 89 4.50 14.14 -10.17
CA MET A 89 3.35 13.74 -10.98
C MET A 89 2.04 14.13 -10.29
N SER A 90 1.05 14.51 -11.09
CA SER A 90 -0.32 14.65 -10.62
C SER A 90 -0.91 13.29 -10.19
N PRO A 91 -1.94 13.25 -9.35
CA PRO A 91 -2.60 11.99 -8.98
C PRO A 91 -3.07 11.16 -10.19
N TRP A 92 -3.55 11.83 -11.23
CA TRP A 92 -4.00 11.16 -12.45
C TRP A 92 -2.86 10.52 -13.23
N GLU A 93 -1.74 11.22 -13.41
CA GLU A 93 -0.54 10.68 -14.06
C GLU A 93 0.01 9.46 -13.29
N LYS A 94 -0.02 9.49 -11.96
CA LYS A 94 0.37 8.35 -11.14
C LYS A 94 -0.52 7.13 -11.38
N ILE A 95 -1.84 7.32 -11.44
CA ILE A 95 -2.80 6.25 -11.74
C ILE A 95 -2.56 5.70 -13.14
N GLN A 96 -2.43 6.57 -14.15
CA GLN A 96 -2.12 6.15 -15.52
C GLN A 96 -0.82 5.33 -15.58
N ARG A 97 0.24 5.81 -14.94
CA ARG A 97 1.52 5.09 -14.87
C ARG A 97 1.35 3.69 -14.26
N CYS A 98 0.59 3.55 -13.18
CA CYS A 98 0.35 2.26 -12.56
C CYS A 98 -0.43 1.31 -13.48
N CYS A 99 -1.49 1.80 -14.13
CA CYS A 99 -2.32 0.99 -15.02
C CYS A 99 -1.55 0.56 -16.28
N HIS A 100 -0.95 1.51 -16.98
CA HIS A 100 -0.20 1.23 -18.22
C HIS A 100 1.07 0.42 -17.93
N GLY A 101 1.83 0.78 -16.91
CA GLY A 101 3.03 0.06 -16.52
C GLY A 101 2.78 -1.41 -16.17
N ARG A 102 1.65 -1.72 -15.52
CA ARG A 102 1.24 -3.09 -15.25
C ARG A 102 0.84 -3.84 -16.52
N ALA A 103 0.10 -3.18 -17.40
CA ALA A 103 -0.27 -3.77 -18.70
C ALA A 103 0.97 -4.09 -19.53
N ASP A 104 1.91 -3.15 -19.66
CA ASP A 104 3.16 -3.33 -20.38
C ASP A 104 4.05 -4.42 -19.75
N ALA A 105 4.10 -4.49 -18.43
CA ALA A 105 4.84 -5.55 -17.74
C ALA A 105 4.24 -6.93 -18.01
N ASN A 106 2.93 -7.06 -17.99
CA ASN A 106 2.24 -8.32 -18.33
C ASN A 106 2.48 -8.74 -19.79
N LEU A 107 2.42 -7.80 -20.72
CA LEU A 107 2.71 -8.07 -22.15
C LEU A 107 4.16 -8.54 -22.33
N ARG A 108 5.13 -7.85 -21.72
CA ARG A 108 6.55 -8.27 -21.76
C ARG A 108 6.75 -9.65 -21.17
N TYR A 109 6.16 -9.91 -19.98
CA TYR A 109 6.24 -11.23 -19.36
C TYR A 109 5.69 -12.33 -20.28
N TYR A 110 4.55 -12.10 -20.92
CA TYR A 110 3.95 -13.04 -21.84
C TYR A 110 4.85 -13.30 -23.05
N GLN A 111 5.45 -12.26 -23.63
CA GLN A 111 6.40 -12.40 -24.74
C GLN A 111 7.66 -13.20 -24.35
N GLU A 112 8.20 -12.91 -23.16
CA GLU A 112 9.37 -13.64 -22.63
C GLU A 112 9.03 -15.11 -22.37
N LEU A 113 7.84 -15.39 -21.83
CA LEU A 113 7.36 -16.74 -21.60
C LEU A 113 7.27 -17.52 -22.93
N LEU A 114 6.65 -16.96 -23.97
CA LEU A 114 6.57 -17.59 -25.27
C LEU A 114 7.96 -17.88 -25.85
N LYS A 115 8.90 -16.95 -25.75
CA LYS A 115 10.29 -17.16 -26.17
C LYS A 115 10.96 -18.29 -25.39
N SER A 116 10.78 -18.33 -24.08
CA SER A 116 11.38 -19.37 -23.21
C SER A 116 10.85 -20.77 -23.52
N LEU A 117 9.60 -20.87 -23.95
CA LEU A 117 8.94 -22.11 -24.35
C LEU A 117 9.17 -22.48 -25.83
N ASN A 118 9.92 -21.67 -26.56
CA ASN A 118 10.11 -21.78 -28.01
C ASN A 118 8.78 -21.82 -28.80
N ASN A 119 7.76 -21.16 -28.28
CA ASN A 119 6.45 -21.04 -28.91
C ASN A 119 6.41 -19.80 -29.80
N LYS A 120 5.81 -19.95 -30.97
CA LYS A 120 5.51 -18.83 -31.87
C LYS A 120 4.01 -18.55 -31.86
N ASN A 121 3.67 -17.29 -31.77
CA ASN A 121 2.31 -16.85 -32.05
C ASN A 121 2.24 -16.48 -33.54
N ILE A 122 1.53 -17.28 -34.32
CA ILE A 122 1.46 -17.13 -35.79
C ILE A 122 0.72 -15.88 -36.25
N ASP A 123 -0.05 -15.25 -35.36
CA ASP A 123 -0.83 -14.03 -35.62
C ASP A 123 -0.10 -12.73 -35.24
N TRP A 124 1.20 -12.82 -34.93
CA TRP A 124 2.01 -11.68 -34.48
C TRP A 124 3.01 -11.17 -35.52
N GLU A 125 2.79 -11.47 -36.78
CA GLU A 125 3.60 -10.91 -37.87
C GLU A 125 2.98 -9.65 -38.49
#